data_7f7405c84ef215dd91efd795e523991f
#
_entry.id   7f7405c84ef215dd91efd795e523991f
#
_cell.length_a   1.000
_cell.length_b   1.000
_cell.length_c   1.000
_cell.angle_alpha   90.00
_cell.angle_beta   90.00
_cell.angle_gamma   90.00
#
_symmetry.space_group_name_H-M   'P 1'
#
loop_
_entity.id
_entity.type
_entity.pdbx_description
1 polymer ?
#
loop_
_entity_poly.entity_id
_entity_poly.type
_entity_poly.pdbx_seq_one_letter_code
_entity_poly.pdbx_strand_id
1 'polypeptide(L)'
;GWMLITAGNEKAHNTMTASWGSLGELWGNYVSTVHIRPQRYTLEFVEKQDFYSVCFFDEEYRNALTVCGKVSGRDCDKDKEAGLTPVFDQAAPYYQEAKLVFIWRKLYKQDMKEECFLDRRILDKHYPGGDLHRTFIGEIVKVLEKD
;
A
#
# COMPACT_ATOMS: atom_id res chain seq x y z
N GLY A 1 7.94 -9.77 -3.83
CA GLY A 1 6.59 -9.98 -4.28
C GLY A 1 5.78 -8.70 -4.35
N TRP A 2 4.77 -8.74 -5.18
CA TRP A 2 3.84 -7.62 -5.34
C TRP A 2 2.73 -7.70 -4.31
N MET A 3 2.26 -6.55 -3.89
CA MET A 3 1.19 -6.41 -2.89
C MET A 3 0.26 -5.26 -3.29
N LEU A 4 -0.94 -5.26 -2.72
CA LEU A 4 -1.84 -4.11 -2.79
C LEU A 4 -1.83 -3.39 -1.45
N ILE A 5 -1.62 -2.08 -1.49
CA ILE A 5 -1.81 -1.19 -0.34
C ILE A 5 -3.18 -0.56 -0.51
N THR A 6 -4.05 -0.72 0.48
CA THR A 6 -5.45 -0.29 0.40
C THR A 6 -5.85 0.49 1.64
N ALA A 7 -6.59 1.56 1.45
CA ALA A 7 -7.11 2.37 2.56
C ALA A 7 -8.43 3.02 2.16
N GLY A 8 -9.17 3.45 3.16
CA GLY A 8 -10.46 4.09 2.98
C GLY A 8 -11.56 3.42 3.79
N ASN A 9 -12.79 3.53 3.30
CA ASN A 9 -13.97 2.92 3.91
C ASN A 9 -14.99 2.58 2.82
N GLU A 10 -16.20 2.15 3.22
CA GLU A 10 -17.25 1.79 2.27
C GLU A 10 -17.65 2.92 1.34
N LYS A 11 -17.55 4.17 1.81
CA LYS A 11 -17.93 5.34 1.01
C LYS A 11 -16.90 5.66 -0.05
N ALA A 12 -15.62 5.49 0.28
CA ALA A 12 -14.53 5.76 -0.65
C ALA A 12 -13.27 5.04 -0.20
N HIS A 13 -12.67 4.29 -1.10
CA HIS A 13 -11.41 3.58 -0.87
C HIS A 13 -10.59 3.57 -2.15
N ASN A 14 -9.32 3.27 -2.01
CA ASN A 14 -8.44 3.10 -3.15
C ASN A 14 -7.33 2.10 -2.83
N THR A 15 -6.78 1.53 -3.88
CA THR A 15 -5.70 0.55 -3.79
C THR A 15 -4.62 0.85 -4.82
N MET A 16 -3.41 0.42 -4.54
CA MET A 16 -2.29 0.52 -5.46
C MET A 16 -1.37 -0.68 -5.33
N THR A 17 -0.75 -1.06 -6.42
CA THR A 17 0.27 -2.10 -6.42
C THR A 17 1.60 -1.50 -5.97
N ALA A 18 2.28 -2.23 -5.09
CA ALA A 18 3.61 -1.88 -4.61
C ALA A 18 4.46 -3.14 -4.51
N SER A 19 5.78 -2.97 -4.58
CA SER A 19 6.74 -4.06 -4.40
C SER A 19 7.83 -3.71 -3.41
N TRP A 20 7.92 -2.44 -3.02
CA TRP A 20 8.93 -1.96 -2.09
C TRP A 20 8.32 -1.80 -0.70
N GLY A 21 8.97 -2.40 0.28
CA GLY A 21 8.51 -2.37 1.65
C GLY A 21 9.22 -3.41 2.49
N SER A 22 8.91 -3.46 3.77
CA SER A 22 9.51 -4.43 4.67
C SER A 22 8.60 -4.76 5.83
N LEU A 23 8.88 -5.89 6.47
CA LEU A 23 8.24 -6.34 7.71
C LEU A 23 9.34 -6.55 8.72
N GLY A 24 9.09 -6.18 9.96
CA GLY A 24 10.08 -6.36 11.01
C GLY A 24 9.58 -5.95 12.38
N GLU A 25 10.51 -5.69 13.27
CA GLU A 25 10.21 -5.26 14.63
C GLU A 25 10.79 -3.87 14.87
N LEU A 26 9.99 -3.00 15.45
CA LEU A 26 10.41 -1.65 15.82
C LEU A 26 9.54 -1.18 16.97
N TRP A 27 10.14 -0.50 17.96
CA TRP A 27 9.45 0.03 19.15
C TRP A 27 8.69 -1.07 19.93
N GLY A 28 9.20 -2.28 19.91
CA GLY A 28 8.55 -3.40 20.58
C GLY A 28 7.31 -3.95 19.87
N ASN A 29 7.08 -3.54 18.64
CA ASN A 29 5.91 -3.96 17.83
C ASN A 29 6.35 -4.64 16.55
N TYR A 30 5.50 -5.52 16.04
CA TYR A 30 5.67 -6.02 14.67
C TYR A 30 5.11 -4.96 13.73
N VAL A 31 5.94 -4.46 12.84
CA VAL A 31 5.61 -3.33 11.97
C VAL A 31 5.87 -3.66 10.50
N SER A 32 5.23 -2.87 9.65
CA SER A 32 5.59 -2.80 8.23
C SER A 32 6.06 -1.40 7.90
N THR A 33 6.90 -1.30 6.87
CA THR A 33 7.15 -0.03 6.19
C THR A 33 6.58 -0.13 4.80
N VAL A 34 5.85 0.90 4.38
CA VAL A 34 5.36 1.03 3.01
C VAL A 34 5.76 2.40 2.48
N HIS A 35 5.98 2.48 1.17
CA HIS A 35 6.48 3.70 0.51
C HIS A 35 5.53 4.07 -0.61
N ILE A 36 4.97 5.27 -0.56
CA ILE A 36 3.97 5.73 -1.52
C ILE A 36 4.46 7.02 -2.18
N ARG A 37 4.48 7.04 -3.51
CA ARG A 37 4.84 8.25 -4.25
C ARG A 37 3.73 9.30 -4.12
N PRO A 38 4.09 10.61 -4.11
CA PRO A 38 3.11 11.67 -3.86
C PRO A 38 2.00 11.76 -4.91
N GLN A 39 2.24 11.30 -6.13
CA GLN A 39 1.23 11.34 -7.19
C GLN A 39 0.22 10.18 -7.14
N ARG A 40 0.45 9.15 -6.30
CA ARG A 40 -0.49 8.02 -6.21
C ARG A 40 -1.74 8.44 -5.44
N TYR A 41 -2.89 8.16 -6.03
CA TYR A 41 -4.18 8.50 -5.43
C TYR A 41 -4.39 7.84 -4.06
N THR A 42 -3.89 6.61 -3.89
CA THR A 42 -3.99 5.87 -2.62
C THR A 42 -3.40 6.65 -1.44
N LEU A 43 -2.41 7.51 -1.69
CA LEU A 43 -1.80 8.33 -0.63
C LEU A 43 -2.84 9.16 0.11
N GLU A 44 -3.81 9.75 -0.60
CA GLU A 44 -4.85 10.56 0.02
C GLU A 44 -5.69 9.75 1.01
N PHE A 45 -5.94 8.47 0.70
CA PHE A 45 -6.72 7.58 1.57
C PHE A 45 -5.91 7.13 2.78
N VAL A 46 -4.65 6.77 2.60
CA VAL A 46 -3.76 6.39 3.71
C VAL A 46 -3.59 7.57 4.67
N GLU A 47 -3.47 8.80 4.14
CA GLU A 47 -3.34 10.02 4.96
C GLU A 47 -4.56 10.26 5.83
N LYS A 48 -5.77 10.05 5.31
CA LYS A 48 -7.01 10.35 6.02
C LYS A 48 -7.41 9.31 7.04
N GLN A 49 -6.92 8.07 6.91
CA GLN A 49 -7.34 6.94 7.74
C GLN A 49 -6.25 6.60 8.76
N ASP A 50 -6.67 6.06 9.91
CA ASP A 50 -5.73 5.57 10.92
C ASP A 50 -5.16 4.20 10.55
N PHE A 51 -5.84 3.47 9.66
CA PHE A 51 -5.50 2.10 9.27
C PHE A 51 -5.35 1.96 7.78
N TYR A 52 -4.53 1.01 7.37
CA TYR A 52 -4.43 0.57 5.97
C TYR A 52 -4.19 -0.93 5.94
N SER A 53 -4.44 -1.55 4.79
CA SER A 53 -4.16 -2.97 4.61
C SER A 53 -3.07 -3.20 3.58
N VAL A 54 -2.40 -4.33 3.70
CA VAL A 54 -1.51 -4.86 2.70
C VAL A 54 -2.00 -6.27 2.36
N CYS A 55 -2.32 -6.49 1.09
CA CYS A 55 -2.85 -7.75 0.60
C CYS A 55 -1.87 -8.43 -0.33
N PHE A 56 -1.63 -9.72 -0.10
CA PHE A 56 -0.83 -10.57 -0.98
C PHE A 56 -1.75 -11.58 -1.67
N PHE A 57 -1.42 -11.90 -2.92
CA PHE A 57 -2.25 -12.74 -3.77
C PHE A 57 -1.45 -13.89 -4.37
N ASP A 58 -2.15 -14.96 -4.75
CA ASP A 58 -1.54 -16.01 -5.56
C ASP A 58 -1.27 -15.50 -6.98
N GLU A 59 -0.42 -16.20 -7.69
CA GLU A 59 0.06 -15.77 -9.01
C GLU A 59 -1.07 -15.61 -10.04
N GLU A 60 -2.16 -16.34 -9.88
CA GLU A 60 -3.32 -16.20 -10.79
C GLU A 60 -3.91 -14.78 -10.82
N TYR A 61 -3.63 -13.97 -9.77
CA TYR A 61 -4.09 -12.59 -9.68
C TYR A 61 -3.05 -11.57 -10.18
N ARG A 62 -1.99 -12.03 -10.84
CA ARG A 62 -0.92 -11.15 -11.33
C ARG A 62 -1.44 -10.04 -12.24
N ASN A 63 -2.41 -10.37 -13.11
CA ASN A 63 -3.01 -9.38 -14.00
C ASN A 63 -3.79 -8.31 -13.22
N ALA A 64 -4.48 -8.71 -12.15
CA ALA A 64 -5.20 -7.78 -11.29
C ALA A 64 -4.24 -6.76 -10.66
N LEU A 65 -3.09 -7.22 -10.17
CA LEU A 65 -2.08 -6.34 -9.60
C LEU A 65 -1.47 -5.42 -10.66
N THR A 66 -1.27 -5.91 -11.87
CA THR A 66 -0.80 -5.09 -12.99
C THR A 66 -1.77 -3.95 -13.28
N VAL A 67 -3.06 -4.24 -13.33
CA VAL A 67 -4.11 -3.23 -13.54
C VAL A 67 -4.07 -2.19 -12.42
N CYS A 68 -4.06 -2.63 -11.17
CA CYS A 68 -4.04 -1.72 -10.01
C CYS A 68 -2.79 -0.83 -9.96
N GLY A 69 -1.69 -1.27 -10.58
CA GLY A 69 -0.47 -0.49 -10.67
C GLY A 69 -0.42 0.51 -11.82
N LYS A 70 -1.24 0.29 -12.85
CA LYS A 70 -1.23 1.11 -14.08
C LYS A 70 -2.30 2.18 -14.11
N VAL A 71 -3.51 1.87 -13.62
CA VAL A 71 -4.64 2.81 -13.68
C VAL A 71 -4.78 3.59 -12.40
N SER A 72 -5.36 4.78 -12.48
CA SER A 72 -5.66 5.59 -11.30
C SER A 72 -7.11 5.43 -10.89
N GLY A 73 -7.36 5.32 -9.59
CA GLY A 73 -8.71 5.34 -9.05
C GLY A 73 -9.44 6.65 -9.28
N ARG A 74 -8.70 7.71 -9.68
CA ARG A 74 -9.33 8.98 -10.10
C ARG A 74 -10.07 8.84 -11.42
N ASP A 75 -9.62 7.90 -12.27
CA ASP A 75 -10.10 7.76 -13.64
C ASP A 75 -11.09 6.61 -13.83
N CYS A 76 -11.06 5.62 -12.93
CA CYS A 76 -11.90 4.43 -13.07
C CYS A 76 -12.10 3.72 -11.73
N ASP A 77 -13.04 2.77 -11.73
CA ASP A 77 -13.24 1.84 -10.61
C ASP A 77 -12.21 0.71 -10.73
N LYS A 78 -11.13 0.81 -9.98
CA LYS A 78 -10.04 -0.18 -10.00
C LYS A 78 -10.50 -1.58 -9.65
N ASP A 79 -11.39 -1.71 -8.67
CA ASP A 79 -11.87 -3.02 -8.20
C ASP A 79 -12.55 -3.75 -9.34
N LYS A 80 -13.40 -3.04 -10.05
CA LYS A 80 -14.12 -3.59 -11.19
C LYS A 80 -13.18 -3.92 -12.34
N GLU A 81 -12.25 -3.02 -12.66
CA GLU A 81 -11.25 -3.23 -13.71
C GLU A 81 -10.36 -4.44 -13.42
N ALA A 82 -9.98 -4.62 -12.17
CA ALA A 82 -9.11 -5.71 -11.74
C ALA A 82 -9.86 -7.02 -11.44
N GLY A 83 -11.19 -6.96 -11.33
CA GLY A 83 -11.99 -8.13 -10.96
C GLY A 83 -11.83 -8.51 -9.50
N LEU A 84 -11.62 -7.55 -8.62
CA LEU A 84 -11.43 -7.76 -7.19
C LEU A 84 -12.64 -7.30 -6.40
N THR A 85 -12.90 -7.97 -5.27
CA THR A 85 -14.05 -7.73 -4.40
C THR A 85 -13.58 -7.12 -3.08
N PRO A 86 -13.87 -5.84 -2.82
CA PRO A 86 -13.50 -5.21 -1.56
C PRO A 86 -14.37 -5.71 -0.42
N VAL A 87 -13.77 -5.84 0.78
CA VAL A 87 -14.42 -6.26 2.01
C VAL A 87 -14.15 -5.22 3.08
N PHE A 88 -15.18 -4.88 3.86
CA PHE A 88 -15.12 -3.76 4.83
C PHE A 88 -15.42 -4.18 6.27
N ASP A 89 -15.16 -5.42 6.63
CA ASP A 89 -15.46 -5.95 7.97
C ASP A 89 -14.30 -5.82 8.96
N GLN A 90 -13.22 -5.15 8.58
CA GLN A 90 -12.05 -4.91 9.41
C GLN A 90 -11.78 -3.40 9.50
N ALA A 91 -10.75 -3.01 10.24
CA ALA A 91 -10.39 -1.60 10.43
C ALA A 91 -9.96 -0.90 9.14
N ALA A 92 -9.54 -1.65 8.13
CA ALA A 92 -9.22 -1.13 6.80
C ALA A 92 -9.84 -2.06 5.75
N PRO A 93 -10.17 -1.54 4.55
CA PRO A 93 -10.67 -2.39 3.47
C PRO A 93 -9.57 -3.33 2.97
N TYR A 94 -9.98 -4.50 2.52
CA TYR A 94 -9.08 -5.48 1.91
C TYR A 94 -9.86 -6.24 0.82
N TYR A 95 -9.22 -7.20 0.17
CA TYR A 95 -9.85 -7.92 -0.95
C TYR A 95 -10.09 -9.38 -0.63
N GLN A 96 -11.29 -9.85 -0.95
CA GLN A 96 -11.71 -11.24 -0.72
C GLN A 96 -10.77 -12.25 -1.36
N GLU A 97 -10.21 -11.92 -2.52
CA GLU A 97 -9.32 -12.78 -3.30
C GLU A 97 -7.90 -12.88 -2.74
N ALA A 98 -7.56 -12.06 -1.75
CA ALA A 98 -6.23 -12.06 -1.17
C ALA A 98 -5.94 -13.37 -0.43
N LYS A 99 -4.73 -13.90 -0.61
CA LYS A 99 -4.23 -15.06 0.11
C LYS A 99 -3.88 -14.71 1.56
N LEU A 100 -3.30 -13.54 1.75
CA LEU A 100 -2.82 -13.07 3.04
C LEU A 100 -3.08 -11.58 3.14
N VAL A 101 -3.69 -11.17 4.26
CA VAL A 101 -4.01 -9.76 4.53
C VAL A 101 -3.42 -9.36 5.87
N PHE A 102 -2.71 -8.24 5.88
CA PHE A 102 -2.27 -7.59 7.10
C PHE A 102 -3.01 -6.27 7.25
N ILE A 103 -3.61 -6.04 8.42
CA ILE A 103 -4.21 -4.75 8.77
C ILE A 103 -3.24 -4.03 9.70
N TRP A 104 -2.89 -2.80 9.35
CA TRP A 104 -1.89 -1.99 10.05
C TRP A 104 -2.50 -0.72 10.61
N ARG A 105 -2.12 -0.35 11.83
CA ARG A 105 -2.42 0.96 12.40
C ARG A 105 -1.22 1.86 12.19
N LYS A 106 -1.42 3.04 11.59
CA LYS A 106 -0.33 3.98 11.35
C LYS A 106 0.29 4.45 12.68
N LEU A 107 1.61 4.40 12.76
CA LEU A 107 2.37 4.90 13.90
C LEU A 107 3.24 6.10 13.53
N TYR A 108 3.71 6.16 12.29
CA TYR A 108 4.74 7.13 11.89
C TYR A 108 4.67 7.35 10.39
N LYS A 109 4.94 8.58 9.97
CA LYS A 109 5.11 8.91 8.55
C LYS A 109 6.27 9.88 8.40
N GLN A 110 6.98 9.77 7.27
CA GLN A 110 8.05 10.69 6.93
C GLN A 110 8.27 10.69 5.43
N ASP A 111 8.44 11.90 4.87
CA ASP A 111 8.86 12.02 3.48
C ASP A 111 10.36 11.74 3.40
N MET A 112 10.78 10.97 2.40
CA MET A 112 12.19 10.83 2.08
C MET A 112 12.72 12.20 1.66
N LYS A 113 13.95 12.50 2.06
CA LYS A 113 14.58 13.79 1.78
C LYS A 113 15.83 13.58 0.93
N GLU A 114 16.02 14.46 -0.06
CA GLU A 114 17.16 14.39 -0.97
C GLU A 114 18.50 14.35 -0.21
N GLU A 115 18.64 15.17 0.81
CA GLU A 115 19.87 15.27 1.60
C GLU A 115 20.19 14.00 2.40
N CYS A 116 19.21 13.09 2.55
CA CYS A 116 19.40 11.85 3.30
C CYS A 116 19.93 10.70 2.44
N PHE A 117 20.04 10.90 1.13
CA PHE A 117 20.57 9.87 0.23
C PHE A 117 22.09 9.91 0.22
N LEU A 118 22.70 8.91 0.81
CA LEU A 118 24.17 8.77 0.84
C LEU A 118 24.72 8.33 -0.51
N ASP A 119 23.92 7.52 -1.24
CA ASP A 119 24.23 7.13 -2.61
C ASP A 119 23.32 7.93 -3.57
N ARG A 120 23.89 8.96 -4.19
CA ARG A 120 23.15 9.86 -5.06
C ARG A 120 22.66 9.21 -6.35
N ARG A 121 23.21 8.04 -6.72
CA ARG A 121 22.77 7.30 -7.91
C ARG A 121 21.33 6.82 -7.78
N ILE A 122 20.85 6.61 -6.54
CA ILE A 122 19.46 6.23 -6.28
C ILE A 122 18.51 7.32 -6.76
N LEU A 123 18.85 8.59 -6.50
CA LEU A 123 18.05 9.73 -6.93
C LEU A 123 17.96 9.79 -8.46
N ASP A 124 19.08 9.61 -9.14
CA ASP A 124 19.14 9.68 -10.59
C ASP A 124 18.33 8.55 -11.25
N LYS A 125 18.41 7.36 -10.67
CA LYS A 125 17.76 6.17 -11.23
C LYS A 125 16.26 6.10 -10.92
N HIS A 126 15.86 6.41 -9.68
CA HIS A 126 14.50 6.17 -9.20
C HIS A 126 13.66 7.43 -9.03
N TYR A 127 14.29 8.59 -8.90
CA TYR A 127 13.61 9.85 -8.64
C TYR A 127 14.06 10.99 -9.56
N PRO A 128 14.12 10.77 -10.88
CA PRO A 128 14.56 11.84 -11.79
C PRO A 128 13.64 13.05 -11.77
N GLY A 129 12.37 12.88 -11.40
CA GLY A 129 11.40 13.97 -11.29
C GLY A 129 11.28 14.58 -9.89
N GLY A 130 12.07 14.10 -8.92
CA GLY A 130 12.03 14.61 -7.56
C GLY A 130 10.85 14.16 -6.73
N ASP A 131 10.14 13.13 -7.17
CA ASP A 131 8.91 12.62 -6.55
C ASP A 131 9.21 11.56 -5.47
N LEU A 132 9.95 11.97 -4.44
CA LEU A 132 10.37 11.08 -3.36
C LEU A 132 9.18 10.46 -2.64
N HIS A 133 9.32 9.20 -2.23
CA HIS A 133 8.26 8.47 -1.52
C HIS A 133 8.00 9.06 -0.14
N ARG A 134 6.74 8.96 0.29
CA ARG A 134 6.36 9.09 1.70
C ARG A 134 6.35 7.70 2.31
N THR A 135 7.06 7.54 3.43
CA THR A 135 7.15 6.28 4.16
C THR A 135 6.16 6.28 5.31
N PHE A 136 5.41 5.18 5.45
CA PHE A 136 4.56 4.94 6.61
C PHE A 136 5.05 3.72 7.35
N ILE A 137 5.05 3.80 8.67
CA ILE A 137 5.29 2.66 9.55
C ILE A 137 4.00 2.39 10.30
N GLY A 138 3.51 1.16 10.20
CA GLY A 138 2.30 0.72 10.87
C GLY A 138 2.56 -0.51 11.73
N GLU A 139 1.84 -0.61 12.86
CA GLU A 139 1.88 -1.83 13.68
C GLU A 139 0.78 -2.79 13.26
N ILE A 140 1.05 -4.08 13.41
CA ILE A 140 0.08 -5.12 13.07
C ILE A 140 -1.09 -5.10 14.06
N VAL A 141 -2.32 -5.13 13.55
CA VAL A 141 -3.52 -5.28 14.38
C VAL A 141 -4.32 -6.52 14.00
N LYS A 142 -4.18 -7.03 12.78
CA LYS A 142 -4.90 -8.22 12.34
C LYS A 142 -4.18 -8.89 11.18
N VAL A 143 -4.17 -10.21 11.17
CA VAL A 143 -3.72 -11.02 10.04
C VAL A 143 -4.85 -11.94 9.64
N LEU A 144 -5.16 -11.96 8.35
CA LEU A 144 -6.16 -12.86 7.76
C LEU A 144 -5.46 -13.74 6.73
N GLU A 145 -5.69 -15.02 6.81
CA GLU A 145 -5.11 -15.99 5.89
C GLU A 145 -6.22 -16.83 5.27
N LYS A 146 -6.16 -16.99 3.95
CA LYS A 146 -7.11 -17.80 3.21
C LYS A 146 -6.60 -19.23 3.10
N ASP A 147 -7.46 -20.19 3.39
CA ASP A 147 -7.15 -21.62 3.31
C ASP A 147 -6.88 -22.08 1.87
#